data_879ed29f3ae591eb5d25d51c92e0c1bf
#
_entry.id   879ed29f3ae591eb5d25d51c92e0c1bf
#
_cell.length_a   1.000
_cell.length_b   1.000
_cell.length_c   1.000
_cell.angle_alpha   90.00
_cell.angle_beta   90.00
_cell.angle_gamma   90.00
#
_symmetry.space_group_name_H-M   'P 1'
#
loop_
_entity.id
_entity.type
_entity.pdbx_description
1 polymer ?
#
loop_
_entity_poly.entity_id
_entity_poly.type
_entity_poly.pdbx_seq_one_letter_code
_entity_poly.pdbx_strand_id
1 'polypeptide(L)'
;MQICNGIDVLGGMENEPNIYLIDGEVLVDTGTGMFFADMKNDIESRYDSYKIKTIVNTHHHFDNTGASSKFRNWLKAEIMIHMNDKPYLEKGYTLAEAFNVTPRVITVDKTLKEGSVIKTKNFSFTVVHTPGHTPGSICLYEKDKRILISGDTLFESSIGRFDLPGGDRQKMFESLQKLLNYNIHYLLPGHGPPKIGGISFHIKQMIAHFGEKRFINYDFY
;
A
#
# COMPACT_ATOMS: atom_id res chain seq x y z
N MET A 1 -4.48 0.15 -15.77
CA MET A 1 -4.70 1.58 -16.13
C MET A 1 -3.44 2.37 -15.81
N GLN A 2 -2.96 3.24 -16.69
CA GLN A 2 -1.81 4.12 -16.42
C GLN A 2 -2.29 5.42 -15.74
N ILE A 3 -1.75 5.75 -14.56
CA ILE A 3 -2.11 6.97 -13.82
C ILE A 3 -1.22 8.14 -14.24
N CYS A 4 0.07 7.89 -14.35
CA CYS A 4 1.06 8.81 -14.91
C CYS A 4 2.13 7.97 -15.61
N ASN A 5 2.93 8.62 -16.46
CA ASN A 5 3.97 7.89 -17.20
C ASN A 5 4.92 7.18 -16.22
N GLY A 6 4.97 5.86 -16.27
CA GLY A 6 5.79 5.00 -15.43
C GLY A 6 5.12 4.45 -14.16
N ILE A 7 3.82 4.76 -13.90
CA ILE A 7 3.05 4.11 -12.82
C ILE A 7 1.75 3.55 -13.37
N ASP A 8 1.62 2.25 -13.30
CA ASP A 8 0.42 1.52 -13.67
C ASP A 8 -0.29 0.96 -12.43
N VAL A 9 -1.63 0.99 -12.46
CA VAL A 9 -2.46 0.21 -11.54
C VAL A 9 -2.73 -1.15 -12.18
N LEU A 10 -2.35 -2.18 -11.48
CA LEU A 10 -2.71 -3.56 -11.74
C LEU A 10 -3.82 -3.93 -10.74
N GLY A 11 -4.88 -4.55 -11.18
CA GLY A 11 -6.00 -4.83 -10.27
C GLY A 11 -7.08 -3.75 -10.33
N GLY A 12 -7.74 -3.46 -9.20
CA GLY A 12 -8.94 -2.59 -9.18
C GLY A 12 -10.18 -3.33 -9.67
N MET A 13 -10.15 -4.66 -9.64
CA MET A 13 -11.34 -5.49 -9.72
C MET A 13 -12.09 -5.42 -8.40
N GLU A 14 -13.40 -5.70 -8.41
CA GLU A 14 -14.26 -5.60 -7.24
C GLU A 14 -13.60 -6.19 -5.98
N ASN A 15 -13.45 -5.35 -4.95
CA ASN A 15 -12.92 -5.68 -3.63
C ASN A 15 -11.42 -6.05 -3.55
N GLU A 16 -10.64 -5.89 -4.63
CA GLU A 16 -9.18 -6.02 -4.57
C GLU A 16 -8.52 -4.65 -4.32
N PRO A 17 -7.42 -4.61 -3.57
CA PRO A 17 -6.64 -3.39 -3.42
C PRO A 17 -5.98 -2.96 -4.73
N ASN A 18 -5.62 -1.71 -4.80
CA ASN A 18 -4.80 -1.19 -5.87
C ASN A 18 -3.36 -1.71 -5.73
N ILE A 19 -2.87 -2.33 -6.77
CA ILE A 19 -1.49 -2.77 -6.87
C ILE A 19 -0.79 -1.84 -7.85
N TYR A 20 0.35 -1.27 -7.47
CA TYR A 20 1.06 -0.33 -8.33
C TYR A 20 2.32 -0.96 -8.89
N LEU A 21 2.51 -0.89 -10.21
CA LEU A 21 3.75 -1.24 -10.88
C LEU A 21 4.46 0.04 -11.31
N ILE A 22 5.68 0.25 -10.79
CA ILE A 22 6.47 1.46 -11.00
C ILE A 22 7.64 1.12 -11.95
N ASP A 23 7.70 1.79 -13.10
CA ASP A 23 8.71 1.63 -14.17
C ASP A 23 8.89 0.18 -14.66
N GLY A 24 7.97 -0.74 -14.34
CA GLY A 24 8.17 -2.16 -14.58
C GLY A 24 9.30 -2.77 -13.73
N GLU A 25 9.66 -2.15 -12.61
CA GLU A 25 10.79 -2.56 -11.74
C GLU A 25 10.37 -2.87 -10.30
N VAL A 26 9.39 -2.12 -9.77
CA VAL A 26 8.91 -2.23 -8.38
C VAL A 26 7.41 -2.46 -8.36
N LEU A 27 7.00 -3.51 -7.66
CA LEU A 27 5.61 -3.80 -7.36
C LEU A 27 5.28 -3.30 -5.95
N VAL A 28 4.23 -2.50 -5.80
CA VAL A 28 3.75 -2.03 -4.50
C VAL A 28 2.43 -2.72 -4.20
N ASP A 29 2.42 -3.49 -3.13
CA ASP A 29 1.39 -4.45 -2.76
C ASP A 29 1.15 -5.56 -3.80
N THR A 30 0.32 -6.55 -3.49
CA THR A 30 0.21 -7.77 -4.32
C THR A 30 -1.22 -8.32 -4.40
N GLY A 31 -2.17 -7.74 -3.67
CA GLY A 31 -3.54 -8.21 -3.61
C GLY A 31 -3.72 -9.51 -2.83
N THR A 32 -4.94 -10.01 -2.77
CA THR A 32 -5.29 -11.30 -2.14
C THR A 32 -4.64 -12.50 -2.84
N GLY A 33 -4.35 -12.34 -4.13
CA GLY A 33 -3.87 -13.40 -5.01
C GLY A 33 -4.98 -14.21 -5.68
N MET A 34 -6.22 -13.77 -5.57
CA MET A 34 -7.35 -14.36 -6.32
C MET A 34 -7.14 -14.17 -7.83
N PHE A 35 -6.70 -12.99 -8.24
CA PHE A 35 -6.46 -12.63 -9.65
C PHE A 35 -4.97 -12.69 -10.05
N PHE A 36 -4.16 -13.50 -9.35
CA PHE A 36 -2.73 -13.60 -9.64
C PHE A 36 -2.43 -13.98 -11.10
N ALA A 37 -3.19 -14.91 -11.68
CA ALA A 37 -2.98 -15.36 -13.06
C ALA A 37 -3.24 -14.23 -14.07
N ASP A 38 -4.29 -13.46 -13.87
CA ASP A 38 -4.67 -12.35 -14.74
C ASP A 38 -3.64 -11.21 -14.65
N MET A 39 -3.19 -10.87 -13.43
CA MET A 39 -2.14 -9.88 -13.22
C MET A 39 -0.81 -10.32 -13.82
N LYS A 40 -0.46 -11.61 -13.69
CA LYS A 40 0.72 -12.17 -14.33
C LYS A 40 0.68 -11.99 -15.85
N ASN A 41 -0.43 -12.38 -16.48
CA ASN A 41 -0.62 -12.26 -17.92
C ASN A 41 -0.56 -10.79 -18.37
N ASP A 42 -1.19 -9.88 -17.62
CA ASP A 42 -1.16 -8.46 -17.91
C ASP A 42 0.27 -7.89 -17.83
N ILE A 43 1.04 -8.25 -16.80
CA ILE A 43 2.46 -7.86 -16.68
C ILE A 43 3.27 -8.41 -17.86
N GLU A 44 3.19 -9.71 -18.15
CA GLU A 44 3.94 -10.35 -19.24
C GLU A 44 3.63 -9.78 -20.62
N SER A 45 2.40 -9.27 -20.81
CA SER A 45 2.00 -8.66 -22.09
C SER A 45 2.58 -7.26 -22.30
N ARG A 46 2.95 -6.55 -21.23
CA ARG A 46 3.34 -5.13 -21.29
C ARG A 46 4.76 -4.85 -20.83
N TYR A 47 5.34 -5.74 -20.02
CA TYR A 47 6.61 -5.51 -19.35
C TYR A 47 7.54 -6.72 -19.45
N ASP A 48 8.83 -6.45 -19.39
CA ASP A 48 9.84 -7.48 -19.11
C ASP A 48 9.78 -7.83 -17.61
N SER A 49 9.07 -8.90 -17.28
CA SER A 49 8.87 -9.33 -15.89
C SER A 49 10.19 -9.62 -15.15
N TYR A 50 11.26 -9.91 -15.87
CA TYR A 50 12.59 -10.11 -15.27
C TYR A 50 13.20 -8.84 -14.66
N LYS A 51 12.67 -7.66 -15.00
CA LYS A 51 13.12 -6.38 -14.41
C LYS A 51 12.45 -6.09 -13.06
N ILE A 52 11.32 -6.73 -12.76
CA ILE A 52 10.62 -6.54 -11.49
C ILE A 52 11.39 -7.33 -10.41
N LYS A 53 12.20 -6.64 -9.61
CA LYS A 53 13.06 -7.26 -8.59
C LYS A 53 12.69 -6.90 -7.17
N THR A 54 11.70 -6.05 -6.98
CA THR A 54 11.30 -5.55 -5.66
C THR A 54 9.79 -5.58 -5.51
N ILE A 55 9.33 -6.13 -4.41
CA ILE A 55 7.95 -6.06 -3.92
C ILE A 55 7.99 -5.25 -2.62
N VAL A 56 7.27 -4.14 -2.57
CA VAL A 56 7.12 -3.33 -1.37
C VAL A 56 5.71 -3.51 -0.87
N ASN A 57 5.54 -4.09 0.31
CA ASN A 57 4.25 -4.14 0.99
C ASN A 57 4.07 -2.88 1.85
N THR A 58 2.95 -2.17 1.66
CA THR A 58 2.64 -0.95 2.42
C THR A 58 2.34 -1.26 3.88
N HIS A 59 1.75 -2.43 4.15
CA HIS A 59 1.45 -2.95 5.48
C HIS A 59 1.24 -4.47 5.42
N HIS A 60 0.88 -5.13 6.54
CA HIS A 60 0.87 -6.60 6.63
C HIS A 60 -0.47 -7.27 6.33
N HIS A 61 -1.58 -6.57 6.08
CA HIS A 61 -2.88 -7.21 5.88
C HIS A 61 -2.94 -8.09 4.63
N PHE A 62 -3.77 -9.12 4.69
CA PHE A 62 -3.83 -10.19 3.69
C PHE A 62 -4.26 -9.69 2.31
N ASP A 63 -5.22 -8.81 2.25
CA ASP A 63 -5.69 -8.25 0.99
C ASP A 63 -4.57 -7.56 0.21
N ASN A 64 -3.62 -6.91 0.89
CA ASN A 64 -2.45 -6.27 0.28
C ASN A 64 -1.26 -7.23 0.07
N THR A 65 -1.14 -8.29 0.87
CA THR A 65 0.08 -9.13 0.89
C THR A 65 -0.14 -10.57 0.46
N GLY A 66 -1.38 -11.01 0.26
CA GLY A 66 -1.75 -12.41 0.06
C GLY A 66 -1.05 -13.10 -1.12
N ALA A 67 -0.71 -12.35 -2.18
CA ALA A 67 0.03 -12.88 -3.30
C ALA A 67 1.55 -12.64 -3.24
N SER A 68 2.10 -12.01 -2.20
CA SER A 68 3.52 -11.65 -2.14
C SER A 68 4.44 -12.84 -2.39
N SER A 69 4.16 -14.00 -1.79
CA SER A 69 4.94 -15.22 -2.02
C SER A 69 4.81 -15.76 -3.46
N LYS A 70 3.63 -15.62 -4.09
CA LYS A 70 3.42 -16.04 -5.48
C LYS A 70 4.24 -15.16 -6.44
N PHE A 71 4.13 -13.82 -6.27
CA PHE A 71 4.91 -12.85 -7.06
C PHE A 71 6.41 -13.02 -6.84
N ARG A 72 6.87 -13.15 -5.58
CA ARG A 72 8.28 -13.43 -5.26
C ARG A 72 8.82 -14.63 -6.02
N ASN A 73 8.10 -15.75 -5.98
CA ASN A 73 8.53 -16.99 -6.61
C ASN A 73 8.59 -16.88 -8.14
N TRP A 74 7.63 -16.19 -8.74
CA TRP A 74 7.59 -15.99 -10.19
C TRP A 74 8.66 -15.00 -10.66
N LEU A 75 8.73 -13.81 -10.04
CA LEU A 75 9.60 -12.71 -10.45
C LEU A 75 11.05 -12.86 -9.96
N LYS A 76 11.31 -13.75 -8.99
CA LYS A 76 12.56 -13.82 -8.22
C LYS A 76 12.88 -12.46 -7.60
N ALA A 77 11.86 -11.81 -7.04
CA ALA A 77 11.92 -10.50 -6.42
C ALA A 77 12.11 -10.60 -4.90
N GLU A 78 12.67 -9.54 -4.30
CA GLU A 78 12.80 -9.39 -2.85
C GLU A 78 11.52 -8.76 -2.27
N ILE A 79 11.03 -9.28 -1.14
CA ILE A 79 9.91 -8.71 -0.39
C ILE A 79 10.45 -7.75 0.66
N MET A 80 9.94 -6.52 0.62
CA MET A 80 10.25 -5.46 1.58
C MET A 80 8.97 -5.01 2.30
N ILE A 81 9.07 -4.78 3.61
CA ILE A 81 8.01 -4.20 4.44
C ILE A 81 8.64 -3.39 5.58
N HIS A 82 7.86 -2.50 6.19
CA HIS A 82 8.34 -1.78 7.37
C HIS A 82 8.70 -2.73 8.52
N MET A 83 9.75 -2.40 9.26
CA MET A 83 10.29 -3.26 10.32
C MET A 83 9.25 -3.64 11.39
N ASN A 84 8.26 -2.79 11.67
CA ASN A 84 7.21 -3.03 12.67
C ASN A 84 6.15 -4.03 12.17
N ASP A 85 5.97 -4.19 10.86
CA ASP A 85 5.01 -5.14 10.27
C ASP A 85 5.66 -6.48 9.88
N LYS A 86 6.99 -6.53 9.77
CA LYS A 86 7.72 -7.78 9.49
C LYS A 86 7.30 -8.94 10.41
N PRO A 87 7.23 -8.79 11.75
CA PRO A 87 6.85 -9.90 12.63
C PRO A 87 5.46 -10.46 12.36
N TYR A 88 4.53 -9.63 11.86
CA TYR A 88 3.17 -10.07 11.52
C TYR A 88 3.17 -10.95 10.28
N LEU A 89 3.88 -10.57 9.21
CA LEU A 89 4.04 -11.40 8.01
C LEU A 89 4.72 -12.73 8.32
N GLU A 90 5.81 -12.69 9.09
CA GLU A 90 6.62 -13.88 9.41
C GLU A 90 5.96 -14.82 10.43
N LYS A 91 4.85 -14.40 11.04
CA LYS A 91 4.00 -15.24 11.90
C LYS A 91 2.66 -15.60 11.24
N GLY A 92 2.38 -15.07 10.06
CA GLY A 92 1.11 -15.26 9.37
C GLY A 92 -0.06 -14.46 9.98
N TYR A 93 0.20 -13.45 10.80
CA TYR A 93 -0.84 -12.61 11.41
C TYR A 93 -1.28 -11.50 10.45
N THR A 94 -1.95 -11.90 9.36
CA THR A 94 -2.32 -11.02 8.24
C THR A 94 -3.81 -10.76 8.12
N LEU A 95 -4.63 -11.26 9.05
CA LEU A 95 -6.10 -11.27 9.00
C LEU A 95 -6.66 -12.07 7.80
N ALA A 96 -5.92 -13.05 7.29
CA ALA A 96 -6.35 -13.90 6.18
C ALA A 96 -7.66 -14.68 6.51
N GLU A 97 -7.90 -14.96 7.80
CA GLU A 97 -9.10 -15.64 8.27
C GLU A 97 -10.38 -14.85 7.97
N ALA A 98 -10.31 -13.51 7.94
CA ALA A 98 -11.44 -12.67 7.54
C ALA A 98 -11.85 -12.89 6.09
N PHE A 99 -10.96 -13.42 5.26
CA PHE A 99 -11.18 -13.80 3.87
C PHE A 99 -11.44 -15.32 3.69
N ASN A 100 -11.67 -16.06 4.77
CA ASN A 100 -11.78 -17.53 4.77
C ASN A 100 -10.53 -18.23 4.19
N VAL A 101 -9.36 -17.61 4.34
CA VAL A 101 -8.08 -18.14 3.87
C VAL A 101 -7.23 -18.56 5.06
N THR A 102 -6.61 -19.73 4.98
CA THR A 102 -5.63 -20.16 6.00
C THR A 102 -4.39 -19.26 5.94
N PRO A 103 -4.03 -18.64 7.08
CA PRO A 103 -2.84 -17.80 7.16
C PRO A 103 -1.57 -18.53 6.72
N ARG A 104 -0.70 -17.79 6.04
CA ARG A 104 0.60 -18.30 5.59
C ARG A 104 1.70 -17.35 6.01
N VAL A 105 2.82 -17.93 6.38
CA VAL A 105 4.06 -17.19 6.64
C VAL A 105 4.59 -16.60 5.33
N ILE A 106 4.94 -15.33 5.35
CA ILE A 106 5.59 -14.64 4.24
C ILE A 106 6.97 -14.18 4.74
N THR A 107 8.03 -14.74 4.16
CA THR A 107 9.40 -14.36 4.49
C THR A 107 9.73 -12.99 3.93
N VAL A 108 10.25 -12.11 4.77
CA VAL A 108 10.67 -10.76 4.42
C VAL A 108 12.18 -10.73 4.16
N ASP A 109 12.59 -10.26 2.99
CA ASP A 109 14.01 -10.19 2.61
C ASP A 109 14.70 -8.94 3.17
N LYS A 110 14.01 -7.78 3.15
CA LYS A 110 14.54 -6.51 3.66
C LYS A 110 13.48 -5.74 4.46
N THR A 111 13.94 -5.02 5.46
CA THR A 111 13.06 -4.12 6.22
C THR A 111 13.22 -2.67 5.79
N LEU A 112 12.10 -1.96 5.79
CA LEU A 112 12.03 -0.53 5.56
C LEU A 112 11.84 0.21 6.89
N LYS A 113 12.24 1.48 6.91
CA LYS A 113 12.01 2.41 8.02
C LYS A 113 11.74 3.80 7.46
N GLU A 114 11.33 4.73 8.32
CA GLU A 114 11.21 6.15 7.96
C GLU A 114 12.45 6.64 7.19
N GLY A 115 12.22 7.30 6.06
CA GLY A 115 13.29 7.85 5.21
C GLY A 115 14.02 6.82 4.34
N SER A 116 13.69 5.51 4.39
CA SER A 116 14.19 4.55 3.40
C SER A 116 13.81 4.98 1.98
N VAL A 117 14.66 4.70 0.99
CA VAL A 117 14.42 5.15 -0.38
C VAL A 117 14.28 3.95 -1.32
N ILE A 118 13.19 3.94 -2.08
CA ILE A 118 12.93 2.99 -3.17
C ILE A 118 13.16 3.73 -4.49
N LYS A 119 14.14 3.29 -5.26
CA LYS A 119 14.52 3.91 -6.54
C LYS A 119 14.14 3.03 -7.71
N THR A 120 13.66 3.65 -8.77
CA THR A 120 13.49 3.09 -10.10
C THR A 120 14.16 4.00 -11.12
N LYS A 121 14.04 3.69 -12.40
CA LYS A 121 14.63 4.50 -13.47
C LYS A 121 14.20 5.98 -13.42
N ASN A 122 12.91 6.24 -13.17
CA ASN A 122 12.34 7.59 -13.28
C ASN A 122 11.79 8.14 -11.95
N PHE A 123 11.84 7.37 -10.85
CA PHE A 123 11.26 7.75 -9.56
C PHE A 123 12.20 7.49 -8.39
N SER A 124 12.04 8.29 -7.35
CA SER A 124 12.74 8.13 -6.07
C SER A 124 11.75 8.32 -4.93
N PHE A 125 11.11 7.24 -4.53
CA PHE A 125 10.14 7.25 -3.43
C PHE A 125 10.84 7.19 -2.08
N THR A 126 10.50 8.12 -1.19
CA THR A 126 10.89 8.09 0.21
C THR A 126 9.79 7.42 1.02
N VAL A 127 10.15 6.48 1.88
CA VAL A 127 9.24 5.83 2.83
C VAL A 127 8.85 6.84 3.91
N VAL A 128 7.57 7.06 4.08
CA VAL A 128 6.96 7.84 5.16
C VAL A 128 6.23 6.85 6.07
N HIS A 129 6.71 6.66 7.29
CA HIS A 129 6.05 5.79 8.27
C HIS A 129 4.78 6.46 8.80
N THR A 130 3.65 5.83 8.56
CA THR A 130 2.31 6.32 8.89
C THR A 130 1.53 5.27 9.68
N PRO A 131 1.95 4.95 10.92
CA PRO A 131 1.28 3.96 11.74
C PRO A 131 -0.14 4.40 12.09
N GLY A 132 -0.99 3.42 12.39
CA GLY A 132 -2.37 3.67 12.81
C GLY A 132 -3.35 2.66 12.22
N HIS A 133 -3.25 2.34 10.94
CA HIS A 133 -3.96 1.20 10.35
C HIS A 133 -3.28 -0.11 10.79
N THR A 134 -1.95 -0.16 10.65
CA THR A 134 -1.09 -1.17 11.27
C THR A 134 0.09 -0.48 11.96
N PRO A 135 0.87 -1.20 12.82
CA PRO A 135 2.06 -0.63 13.45
C PRO A 135 3.16 -0.24 12.46
N GLY A 136 3.19 -0.88 11.30
CA GLY A 136 4.19 -0.67 10.26
C GLY A 136 3.64 -0.08 8.97
N SER A 137 2.43 0.45 8.93
CA SER A 137 1.89 1.12 7.74
C SER A 137 2.82 2.22 7.25
N ILE A 138 3.03 2.24 5.93
CA ILE A 138 3.86 3.24 5.26
C ILE A 138 3.12 3.86 4.07
N CYS A 139 3.50 5.10 3.77
CA CYS A 139 3.28 5.71 2.47
C CYS A 139 4.62 5.79 1.72
N LEU A 140 4.55 5.83 0.39
CA LEU A 140 5.69 6.10 -0.47
C LEU A 140 5.50 7.48 -1.12
N TYR A 141 6.39 8.42 -0.82
CA TYR A 141 6.30 9.79 -1.32
C TYR A 141 7.39 10.08 -2.35
N GLU A 142 6.97 10.50 -3.52
CA GLU A 142 7.82 11.02 -4.59
C GLU A 142 7.70 12.55 -4.64
N LYS A 143 8.80 13.24 -4.33
CA LYS A 143 8.79 14.69 -4.10
C LYS A 143 8.62 15.51 -5.37
N ASP A 144 9.36 15.18 -6.44
CA ASP A 144 9.43 16.02 -7.63
C ASP A 144 8.13 15.97 -8.45
N LYS A 145 7.50 14.81 -8.52
CA LYS A 145 6.20 14.61 -9.18
C LYS A 145 5.02 14.74 -8.22
N ARG A 146 5.29 14.92 -6.92
CA ARG A 146 4.29 15.15 -5.87
C ARG A 146 3.28 14.01 -5.74
N ILE A 147 3.78 12.76 -5.80
CA ILE A 147 2.99 11.53 -5.75
C ILE A 147 3.08 10.92 -4.36
N LEU A 148 1.94 10.52 -3.81
CA LEU A 148 1.85 9.71 -2.60
C LEU A 148 1.12 8.41 -2.90
N ILE A 149 1.81 7.27 -2.79
CA ILE A 149 1.17 5.96 -2.67
C ILE A 149 0.93 5.75 -1.18
N SER A 150 -0.33 5.76 -0.77
CA SER A 150 -0.69 5.87 0.66
C SER A 150 -1.00 4.54 1.34
N GLY A 151 -1.05 3.43 0.60
CA GLY A 151 -1.59 2.20 1.16
C GLY A 151 -2.93 2.49 1.83
N ASP A 152 -3.12 1.93 3.01
CA ASP A 152 -4.35 2.08 3.79
C ASP A 152 -4.27 3.18 4.87
N THR A 153 -3.43 4.19 4.65
CA THR A 153 -3.41 5.38 5.51
C THR A 153 -4.48 6.38 5.12
N LEU A 154 -4.61 6.69 3.82
CA LEU A 154 -5.51 7.73 3.31
C LEU A 154 -6.10 7.28 1.97
N PHE A 155 -7.42 7.31 1.84
CA PHE A 155 -8.17 7.04 0.62
C PHE A 155 -8.74 8.32 0.00
N GLU A 156 -9.40 8.19 -1.15
CA GLU A 156 -10.03 9.32 -1.84
C GLU A 156 -11.14 9.99 -1.02
N SER A 157 -11.89 9.24 -0.22
CA SER A 157 -13.04 9.73 0.55
C SER A 157 -13.01 9.36 2.04
N SER A 158 -11.98 8.61 2.49
CA SER A 158 -11.88 8.12 3.87
C SER A 158 -10.43 7.86 4.28
N ILE A 159 -10.25 7.25 5.43
CA ILE A 159 -8.97 6.78 5.94
C ILE A 159 -9.06 5.29 6.25
N GLY A 160 -7.91 4.62 6.37
CA GLY A 160 -7.85 3.23 6.77
C GLY A 160 -8.42 3.00 8.18
N ARG A 161 -8.95 1.81 8.39
CA ARG A 161 -9.45 1.37 9.71
C ARG A 161 -8.31 1.34 10.71
N PHE A 162 -8.61 1.71 11.93
CA PHE A 162 -7.66 1.70 13.06
C PHE A 162 -8.18 0.87 14.26
N ASP A 163 -9.31 0.18 14.06
CA ASP A 163 -9.98 -0.68 15.05
C ASP A 163 -9.67 -2.16 14.88
N LEU A 164 -8.85 -2.52 13.88
CA LEU A 164 -8.36 -3.88 13.64
C LEU A 164 -7.19 -4.20 14.59
N PRO A 165 -6.86 -5.50 14.79
CA PRO A 165 -5.69 -5.90 15.57
C PRO A 165 -4.41 -5.20 15.10
N GLY A 166 -3.73 -4.48 16.01
CA GLY A 166 -2.57 -3.66 15.71
C GLY A 166 -2.89 -2.21 15.33
N GLY A 167 -4.16 -1.89 15.09
CA GLY A 167 -4.62 -0.53 14.81
C GLY A 167 -4.51 0.40 16.02
N ASP A 168 -4.32 1.70 15.76
CA ASP A 168 -4.14 2.71 16.80
C ASP A 168 -4.69 4.06 16.31
N ARG A 169 -5.78 4.48 16.95
CA ARG A 169 -6.48 5.72 16.60
C ARG A 169 -5.58 6.95 16.71
N GLN A 170 -4.83 7.05 17.80
CA GLN A 170 -3.98 8.22 18.05
C GLN A 170 -2.85 8.31 17.03
N LYS A 171 -2.21 7.19 16.70
CA LYS A 171 -1.17 7.13 15.68
C LYS A 171 -1.70 7.44 14.29
N MET A 172 -2.93 7.00 13.95
CA MET A 172 -3.56 7.36 12.67
C MET A 172 -3.74 8.87 12.57
N PHE A 173 -4.22 9.52 13.63
CA PHE A 173 -4.36 10.97 13.67
C PHE A 173 -3.02 11.69 13.48
N GLU A 174 -1.97 11.27 14.19
CA GLU A 174 -0.62 11.81 14.06
C GLU A 174 -0.04 11.60 12.65
N SER A 175 -0.33 10.44 12.04
CA SER A 175 0.07 10.12 10.67
C SER A 175 -0.60 11.05 9.65
N LEU A 176 -1.90 11.33 9.80
CA LEU A 176 -2.60 12.30 8.96
C LEU A 176 -2.04 13.71 9.12
N GLN A 177 -1.75 14.14 10.36
CA GLN A 177 -1.11 15.45 10.61
C GLN A 177 0.27 15.52 9.97
N LYS A 178 1.07 14.45 10.04
CA LYS A 178 2.37 14.34 9.40
C LYS A 178 2.28 14.52 7.88
N LEU A 179 1.27 13.93 7.23
CA LEU A 179 1.06 14.05 5.78
C LEU A 179 0.78 15.49 5.31
N LEU A 180 0.32 16.39 6.17
CA LEU A 180 0.15 17.81 5.84
C LEU A 180 1.48 18.53 5.52
N ASN A 181 2.62 17.99 5.94
CA ASN A 181 3.94 18.54 5.65
C ASN A 181 4.44 18.19 4.24
N TYR A 182 3.70 17.38 3.48
CA TYR A 182 4.08 16.93 2.15
C TYR A 182 3.26 17.65 1.07
N ASN A 183 3.93 18.09 0.01
CA ASN A 183 3.27 18.71 -1.14
C ASN A 183 2.75 17.62 -2.08
N ILE A 184 1.56 17.10 -1.81
CA ILE A 184 0.95 15.99 -2.56
C ILE A 184 0.01 16.54 -3.62
N HIS A 185 0.15 16.08 -4.86
CA HIS A 185 -0.77 16.35 -5.97
C HIS A 185 -1.53 15.09 -6.41
N TYR A 186 -0.85 13.96 -6.46
CA TYR A 186 -1.42 12.67 -6.79
C TYR A 186 -1.48 11.79 -5.55
N LEU A 187 -2.67 11.39 -5.14
CA LEU A 187 -2.91 10.40 -4.09
C LEU A 187 -3.28 9.07 -4.76
N LEU A 188 -2.49 8.05 -4.48
CA LEU A 188 -2.62 6.69 -5.00
C LEU A 188 -2.89 5.76 -3.80
N PRO A 189 -4.17 5.51 -3.45
CA PRO A 189 -4.53 4.77 -2.24
C PRO A 189 -4.44 3.25 -2.43
N GLY A 190 -4.42 2.50 -1.32
CA GLY A 190 -4.55 1.04 -1.34
C GLY A 190 -5.91 0.57 -1.83
N HIS A 191 -6.98 1.32 -1.55
CA HIS A 191 -8.34 1.03 -2.02
C HIS A 191 -9.03 2.24 -2.61
N GLY A 192 -9.95 1.99 -3.56
CA GLY A 192 -10.72 3.04 -4.22
C GLY A 192 -9.95 3.82 -5.29
N PRO A 193 -10.55 4.87 -5.85
CA PRO A 193 -9.95 5.60 -6.95
C PRO A 193 -8.80 6.51 -6.50
N PRO A 194 -7.80 6.77 -7.38
CA PRO A 194 -6.83 7.82 -7.19
C PRO A 194 -7.50 9.21 -7.12
N LYS A 195 -6.87 10.13 -6.36
CA LYS A 195 -7.30 11.53 -6.26
C LYS A 195 -6.23 12.47 -6.79
N ILE A 196 -6.65 13.46 -7.59
CA ILE A 196 -5.74 14.45 -8.17
C ILE A 196 -6.10 15.84 -7.64
N GLY A 197 -5.11 16.53 -7.05
CA GLY A 197 -5.27 17.86 -6.50
C GLY A 197 -6.09 17.93 -5.21
N GLY A 198 -6.00 19.06 -4.50
CA GLY A 198 -6.77 19.29 -3.28
C GLY A 198 -6.41 18.38 -2.08
N ILE A 199 -5.30 17.66 -2.12
CA ILE A 199 -4.98 16.62 -1.14
C ILE A 199 -4.78 17.20 0.26
N SER A 200 -4.11 18.35 0.40
CA SER A 200 -3.95 19.01 1.70
C SER A 200 -5.30 19.40 2.31
N PHE A 201 -6.25 19.89 1.50
CA PHE A 201 -7.61 20.20 1.97
C PHE A 201 -8.35 18.92 2.38
N HIS A 202 -8.25 17.88 1.58
CA HIS A 202 -8.83 16.58 1.88
C HIS A 202 -8.30 16.00 3.21
N ILE A 203 -6.98 16.01 3.45
CA ILE A 203 -6.39 15.57 4.73
C ILE A 203 -6.97 16.39 5.90
N LYS A 204 -7.10 17.72 5.76
CA LYS A 204 -7.71 18.57 6.79
C LYS A 204 -9.15 18.20 7.08
N GLN A 205 -9.94 17.85 6.05
CA GLN A 205 -11.31 17.35 6.24
C GLN A 205 -11.30 16.03 7.02
N MET A 206 -10.43 15.07 6.66
CA MET A 206 -10.32 13.81 7.37
C MET A 206 -9.94 14.02 8.85
N ILE A 207 -9.00 14.91 9.14
CA ILE A 207 -8.61 15.28 10.50
C ILE A 207 -9.79 15.92 11.27
N ALA A 208 -10.52 16.82 10.65
CA ALA A 208 -11.67 17.48 11.28
C ALA A 208 -12.78 16.47 11.66
N HIS A 209 -13.06 15.52 10.79
CA HIS A 209 -14.04 14.47 11.04
C HIS A 209 -13.55 13.37 11.98
N PHE A 210 -12.26 13.31 12.28
CA PHE A 210 -11.65 12.26 13.11
C PHE A 210 -12.26 12.16 14.52
N GLY A 211 -12.87 13.25 15.04
CA GLY A 211 -13.60 13.30 16.30
C GLY A 211 -15.03 12.75 16.23
N GLU A 212 -15.61 12.65 15.04
CA GLU A 212 -16.98 12.20 14.86
C GLU A 212 -17.04 10.66 14.80
N LYS A 213 -18.01 10.05 15.51
CA LYS A 213 -18.20 8.59 15.58
C LYS A 213 -18.49 7.91 14.23
N ARG A 214 -18.54 8.65 13.12
CA ARG A 214 -18.94 8.19 11.79
C ARG A 214 -17.86 7.47 10.98
N PHE A 215 -16.60 7.40 11.46
CA PHE A 215 -15.52 6.70 10.76
C PHE A 215 -15.50 5.17 10.94
N ILE A 216 -16.49 4.59 11.63
CA ILE A 216 -16.50 3.17 12.00
C ILE A 216 -17.23 2.28 10.99
N ASN A 217 -17.87 2.83 9.98
CA ASN A 217 -18.66 2.05 9.02
C ASN A 217 -18.27 2.37 7.56
N TYR A 218 -17.18 1.78 7.10
CA TYR A 218 -17.06 1.43 5.69
C TYR A 218 -16.88 -0.07 5.60
N ASP A 219 -17.96 -0.76 5.23
CA ASP A 219 -18.01 -2.16 4.88
C ASP A 219 -17.22 -2.36 3.57
N PHE A 220 -15.90 -2.52 3.67
CA PHE A 220 -15.04 -3.03 2.60
C PHE A 220 -14.58 -4.46 2.90
N TYR A 221 -15.37 -5.21 3.72
CA TYR A 221 -15.19 -6.64 3.92
C TYR A 221 -16.55 -7.34 3.86
#